data_628a40bf53e78c09bfdc5a990ab4045b
#
_entry.id   628a40bf53e78c09bfdc5a990ab4045b
#
_cell.length_a   1.000
_cell.length_b   1.000
_cell.length_c   1.000
_cell.angle_alpha   90.00
_cell.angle_beta   90.00
_cell.angle_gamma   90.00
#
_symmetry.space_group_name_H-M   'P 1'
#
loop_
_entity.id
_entity.type
_entity.pdbx_description
1 polymer ?
#
loop_
_entity_poly.entity_id
_entity_poly.type
_entity_poly.pdbx_seq_one_letter_code
_entity_poly.pdbx_strand_id
1 'polypeptide(L)'
;MESLTSLSSLGVPLLAALAVTMLVVFLGRRAQRSNQRAMLKTEAKRLRIYKMLSYLGVPIDRYFKILPEETIARHLVNCIQCSQTERAETCDACLDGKKRVRNMNFCANYQSLNRLSDKFREESDGR
;
A
#
# COMPACT_ATOMS: atom_id res chain seq x y z
N MET A 1 22.85 -29.99 48.84
CA MET A 1 22.99 -30.10 47.36
C MET A 1 21.64 -30.14 46.61
N GLU A 2 20.53 -29.70 47.20
CA GLU A 2 19.18 -29.81 46.56
C GLU A 2 18.60 -28.50 46.02
N SER A 3 19.35 -27.40 46.04
CA SER A 3 18.80 -26.09 45.66
C SER A 3 19.00 -25.68 44.19
N LEU A 4 19.76 -26.43 43.40
CA LEU A 4 20.06 -26.07 41.99
C LEU A 4 19.11 -26.70 40.97
N THR A 5 18.36 -27.71 41.31
CA THR A 5 17.42 -28.41 40.44
C THR A 5 16.06 -27.69 40.31
N SER A 6 15.72 -26.84 41.25
CA SER A 6 14.44 -26.12 41.28
C SER A 6 14.39 -24.93 40.30
N LEU A 7 15.51 -24.31 39.99
CA LEU A 7 15.58 -23.15 39.08
C LEU A 7 15.45 -23.52 37.58
N SER A 8 15.87 -24.73 37.21
CA SER A 8 15.78 -25.21 35.83
C SER A 8 14.35 -25.60 35.43
N SER A 9 13.51 -25.98 36.37
CA SER A 9 12.13 -26.42 36.11
C SER A 9 11.16 -25.24 35.79
N LEU A 10 11.46 -24.04 36.29
CA LEU A 10 10.66 -22.83 36.04
C LEU A 10 11.05 -22.11 34.75
N GLY A 11 12.26 -22.28 34.25
CA GLY A 11 12.77 -21.61 33.05
C GLY A 11 12.07 -22.07 31.78
N VAL A 12 11.80 -23.36 31.63
CA VAL A 12 11.16 -23.94 30.45
C VAL A 12 9.74 -23.42 30.22
N PRO A 13 8.83 -23.43 31.20
CA PRO A 13 7.47 -22.92 31.01
C PRO A 13 7.44 -21.40 30.76
N LEU A 14 8.37 -20.64 31.33
CA LEU A 14 8.46 -19.21 31.11
C LEU A 14 8.88 -18.89 29.65
N LEU A 15 9.87 -19.59 29.12
CA LEU A 15 10.31 -19.45 27.72
C LEU A 15 9.21 -19.88 26.76
N ALA A 16 8.48 -20.95 27.03
CA ALA A 16 7.36 -21.39 26.23
C ALA A 16 6.23 -20.35 26.22
N ALA A 17 5.90 -19.76 27.35
CA ALA A 17 4.90 -18.68 27.43
C ALA A 17 5.31 -17.45 26.65
N LEU A 18 6.58 -17.03 26.71
CA LEU A 18 7.11 -15.93 25.94
C LEU A 18 7.04 -16.20 24.42
N ALA A 19 7.43 -17.40 23.99
CA ALA A 19 7.38 -17.80 22.59
C ALA A 19 5.93 -17.79 22.05
N VAL A 20 4.98 -18.31 22.82
CA VAL A 20 3.55 -18.28 22.44
C VAL A 20 3.05 -16.84 22.35
N THR A 21 3.37 -16.00 23.31
CA THR A 21 2.97 -14.59 23.32
C THR A 21 3.53 -13.85 22.10
N MET A 22 4.81 -14.03 21.80
CA MET A 22 5.44 -13.43 20.62
C MET A 22 4.81 -13.92 19.31
N LEU A 23 4.48 -15.21 19.23
CA LEU A 23 3.81 -15.77 18.06
C LEU A 23 2.41 -15.18 17.88
N VAL A 24 1.62 -15.08 18.94
CA VAL A 24 0.27 -14.48 18.90
C VAL A 24 0.34 -13.01 18.46
N VAL A 25 1.26 -12.24 19.03
CA VAL A 25 1.47 -10.83 18.64
C VAL A 25 1.90 -10.72 17.18
N PHE A 26 2.80 -11.57 16.72
CA PHE A 26 3.26 -11.58 15.34
C PHE A 26 2.13 -11.92 14.36
N LEU A 27 1.36 -12.96 14.65
CA LEU A 27 0.22 -13.36 13.81
C LEU A 27 -0.88 -12.29 13.80
N GLY A 28 -1.16 -11.69 14.95
CA GLY A 28 -2.11 -10.58 15.06
C GLY A 28 -1.71 -9.38 14.23
N ARG A 29 -0.45 -8.96 14.30
CA ARG A 29 0.09 -7.86 13.50
C ARG A 29 0.04 -8.18 12.00
N ARG A 30 0.33 -9.41 11.61
CA ARG A 30 0.27 -9.84 10.22
C ARG A 30 -1.16 -9.82 9.68
N ALA A 31 -2.13 -10.31 10.45
CA ALA A 31 -3.55 -10.28 10.08
C ALA A 31 -4.07 -8.83 9.97
N GLN A 32 -3.69 -7.96 10.90
CA GLN A 32 -4.06 -6.55 10.88
C GLN A 32 -3.54 -5.84 9.62
N ARG A 33 -2.28 -6.07 9.25
CA ARG A 33 -1.70 -5.50 8.00
C ARG A 33 -2.43 -6.00 6.76
N SER A 34 -2.78 -7.30 6.70
CA SER A 34 -3.52 -7.86 5.58
C SER A 34 -4.89 -7.20 5.42
N ASN A 35 -5.63 -7.02 6.52
CA ASN A 35 -6.93 -6.36 6.52
C ASN A 35 -6.83 -4.88 6.12
N GLN A 36 -5.81 -4.18 6.60
CA GLN A 36 -5.57 -2.77 6.26
C GLN A 36 -5.29 -2.60 4.76
N ARG A 37 -4.46 -3.45 4.17
CA ARG A 37 -4.22 -3.45 2.72
C ARG A 37 -5.46 -3.74 1.90
N ALA A 38 -6.29 -4.67 2.34
CA ALA A 38 -7.55 -4.99 1.68
C ALA A 38 -8.52 -3.78 1.71
N MET A 39 -8.61 -3.07 2.83
CA MET A 39 -9.37 -1.83 2.95
C MET A 39 -8.85 -0.75 2.00
N LEU A 40 -7.55 -0.47 2.01
CA LEU A 40 -6.94 0.52 1.12
C LEU A 40 -7.18 0.20 -0.36
N LYS A 41 -7.12 -1.09 -0.73
CA LYS A 41 -7.40 -1.54 -2.09
C LYS A 41 -8.86 -1.31 -2.49
N THR A 42 -9.79 -1.55 -1.57
CA THR A 42 -11.22 -1.29 -1.80
C THR A 42 -11.50 0.20 -1.98
N GLU A 43 -10.92 1.04 -1.12
CA GLU A 43 -11.04 2.49 -1.25
C GLU A 43 -10.38 3.02 -2.54
N ALA A 44 -9.22 2.52 -2.90
CA ALA A 44 -8.55 2.91 -4.15
C ALA A 44 -9.42 2.68 -5.39
N LYS A 45 -10.17 1.59 -5.42
CA LYS A 45 -11.07 1.27 -6.54
C LYS A 45 -12.22 2.28 -6.70
N ARG A 46 -12.61 2.97 -5.64
CA ARG A 46 -13.66 4.01 -5.64
C ARG A 46 -13.15 5.38 -6.03
N LEU A 47 -11.84 5.60 -5.93
CA LEU A 47 -11.21 6.88 -6.19
C LEU A 47 -10.65 6.98 -7.61
N ARG A 48 -10.38 8.21 -8.05
CA ARG A 48 -9.74 8.51 -9.35
C ARG A 48 -8.38 7.86 -9.53
N ILE A 49 -7.72 7.50 -8.43
CA ILE A 49 -6.43 6.80 -8.49
C ILE A 49 -6.50 5.49 -9.27
N TYR A 50 -7.62 4.77 -9.18
CA TYR A 50 -7.80 3.54 -9.96
C TYR A 50 -7.78 3.80 -11.47
N LYS A 51 -8.51 4.83 -11.92
CA LYS A 51 -8.48 5.28 -13.33
C LYS A 51 -7.09 5.76 -13.74
N MET A 52 -6.39 6.49 -12.84
CA MET A 52 -5.03 6.96 -13.08
C MET A 52 -4.05 5.80 -13.26
N LEU A 53 -4.10 4.80 -12.40
CA LEU A 53 -3.26 3.60 -12.51
C LEU A 53 -3.50 2.88 -13.85
N SER A 54 -4.76 2.72 -14.25
CA SER A 54 -5.12 2.14 -15.54
C SER A 54 -4.63 2.99 -16.71
N TYR A 55 -4.76 4.31 -16.62
CA TYR A 55 -4.28 5.25 -17.64
C TYR A 55 -2.75 5.17 -17.83
N LEU A 56 -2.01 5.01 -16.74
CA LEU A 56 -0.56 4.86 -16.75
C LEU A 56 -0.08 3.43 -17.03
N GLY A 57 -0.98 2.47 -17.18
CA GLY A 57 -0.65 1.07 -17.41
C GLY A 57 -0.05 0.35 -16.19
N VAL A 58 -0.36 0.83 -14.99
CA VAL A 58 0.09 0.23 -13.72
C VAL A 58 -0.97 -0.72 -13.18
N PRO A 59 -0.71 -2.05 -13.14
CA PRO A 59 -1.65 -3.00 -12.57
C PRO A 59 -1.86 -2.75 -11.07
N ILE A 60 -3.12 -2.67 -10.64
CA ILE A 60 -3.45 -2.34 -9.25
C ILE A 60 -2.83 -3.32 -8.24
N ASP A 61 -2.76 -4.60 -8.58
CA ASP A 61 -2.18 -5.61 -7.70
C ASP A 61 -0.67 -5.41 -7.51
N ARG A 62 0.04 -5.01 -8.56
CA ARG A 62 1.47 -4.68 -8.48
C ARG A 62 1.70 -3.39 -7.69
N TYR A 63 0.85 -2.39 -7.87
CA TYR A 63 0.88 -1.15 -7.10
C TYR A 63 0.80 -1.42 -5.61
N PHE A 64 -0.17 -2.23 -5.16
CA PHE A 64 -0.32 -2.61 -3.75
C PHE A 64 0.77 -3.54 -3.24
N LYS A 65 1.42 -4.31 -4.10
CA LYS A 65 2.51 -5.22 -3.70
C LYS A 65 3.83 -4.49 -3.47
N ILE A 66 4.12 -3.48 -4.28
CA ILE A 66 5.45 -2.85 -4.33
C ILE A 66 5.53 -1.64 -3.40
N LEU A 67 4.46 -0.86 -3.28
CA LEU A 67 4.49 0.37 -2.49
C LEU A 67 4.24 0.11 -1.00
N PRO A 68 4.93 0.87 -0.12
CA PRO A 68 4.62 0.91 1.30
C PRO A 68 3.20 1.43 1.55
N GLU A 69 2.55 0.94 2.61
CA GLU A 69 1.19 1.34 2.97
C GLU A 69 1.05 2.86 3.19
N GLU A 70 2.06 3.48 3.78
CA GLU A 70 2.11 4.93 4.01
C GLU A 70 2.07 5.72 2.69
N THR A 71 2.78 5.24 1.67
CA THR A 71 2.78 5.86 0.35
C THR A 71 1.42 5.70 -0.33
N ILE A 72 0.83 4.52 -0.24
CA ILE A 72 -0.51 4.25 -0.75
C ILE A 72 -1.53 5.15 -0.05
N ALA A 73 -1.53 5.21 1.28
CA ALA A 73 -2.41 6.06 2.05
C ALA A 73 -2.29 7.54 1.64
N ARG A 74 -1.07 8.02 1.45
CA ARG A 74 -0.80 9.40 0.98
C ARG A 74 -1.41 9.64 -0.40
N HIS A 75 -1.26 8.71 -1.33
CA HIS A 75 -1.87 8.81 -2.66
C HIS A 75 -3.40 8.88 -2.59
N LEU A 76 -4.03 8.09 -1.71
CA LEU A 76 -5.48 8.11 -1.50
C LEU A 76 -5.93 9.44 -0.91
N VAL A 77 -5.25 9.94 0.12
CA VAL A 77 -5.55 11.23 0.74
C VAL A 77 -5.45 12.36 -0.29
N ASN A 78 -4.40 12.38 -1.11
CA ASN A 78 -4.26 13.36 -2.19
C ASN A 78 -5.44 13.32 -3.17
N CYS A 79 -5.91 12.12 -3.55
CA CYS A 79 -7.08 11.97 -4.41
C CYS A 79 -8.37 12.46 -3.75
N ILE A 80 -8.56 12.18 -2.45
CA ILE A 80 -9.73 12.65 -1.69
C ILE A 80 -9.73 14.18 -1.62
N GLN A 81 -8.60 14.79 -1.28
CA GLN A 81 -8.46 16.24 -1.23
C GLN A 81 -8.67 16.89 -2.60
N CYS A 82 -8.13 16.30 -3.66
CA CYS A 82 -8.32 16.76 -5.03
C CYS A 82 -9.79 16.71 -5.44
N SER A 83 -10.55 15.72 -4.97
CA SER A 83 -11.98 15.57 -5.27
C SER A 83 -12.84 16.75 -4.80
N GLN A 84 -12.35 17.53 -3.86
CA GLN A 84 -13.01 18.71 -3.32
C GLN A 84 -12.65 20.01 -4.06
N THR A 85 -11.88 19.92 -5.13
CA THR A 85 -11.36 21.06 -5.90
C THR A 85 -11.79 20.98 -7.37
N GLU A 86 -11.72 22.10 -8.09
CA GLU A 86 -11.95 22.17 -9.55
C GLU A 86 -10.98 21.27 -10.36
N ARG A 87 -9.85 20.88 -9.78
CA ARG A 87 -8.89 19.96 -10.39
C ARG A 87 -9.46 18.58 -10.65
N ALA A 88 -10.50 18.20 -9.91
CA ALA A 88 -11.20 16.92 -10.09
C ALA A 88 -11.79 16.79 -11.49
N GLU A 89 -12.46 17.83 -12.01
CA GLU A 89 -13.04 17.85 -13.34
C GLU A 89 -11.96 17.78 -14.42
N THR A 90 -10.86 18.49 -14.23
CA THR A 90 -9.71 18.43 -15.14
C THR A 90 -9.09 17.03 -15.16
N CYS A 91 -8.97 16.39 -13.98
CA CYS A 91 -8.49 15.02 -13.87
C CYS A 91 -9.39 14.05 -14.63
N ASP A 92 -10.70 14.11 -14.41
CA ASP A 92 -11.67 13.24 -15.09
C ASP A 92 -11.62 13.46 -16.61
N ALA A 93 -11.56 14.71 -17.08
CA ALA A 93 -11.45 15.02 -18.50
C ALA A 93 -10.17 14.46 -19.14
N CYS A 94 -9.05 14.45 -18.42
CA CYS A 94 -7.80 13.85 -18.88
C CYS A 94 -7.87 12.33 -18.93
N LEU A 95 -8.41 11.71 -17.88
CA LEU A 95 -8.50 10.25 -17.76
C LEU A 95 -9.53 9.64 -18.74
N ASP A 96 -10.58 10.38 -19.06
CA ASP A 96 -11.59 10.00 -20.05
C ASP A 96 -11.18 10.32 -21.50
N GLY A 97 -9.97 10.82 -21.72
CA GLY A 97 -9.44 11.16 -23.04
C GLY A 97 -10.06 12.40 -23.71
N LYS A 98 -10.89 13.15 -22.98
CA LYS A 98 -11.55 14.37 -23.49
C LYS A 98 -10.59 15.55 -23.61
N LYS A 99 -9.53 15.55 -22.82
CA LYS A 99 -8.51 16.58 -22.79
C LYS A 99 -7.13 15.94 -22.91
N ARG A 100 -6.40 16.28 -23.97
CA ARG A 100 -4.99 15.88 -24.10
C ARG A 100 -4.13 16.84 -23.30
N VAL A 101 -3.54 16.33 -22.20
CA VAL A 101 -2.55 17.06 -21.42
C VAL A 101 -1.24 16.30 -21.52
N ARG A 102 -0.16 16.97 -21.91
CA ARG A 102 1.19 16.36 -22.04
C ARG A 102 1.68 15.81 -20.71
N ASN A 103 1.31 16.46 -19.63
CA ASN A 103 1.60 16.02 -18.27
C ASN A 103 0.46 16.46 -17.35
N MET A 104 0.27 15.71 -16.28
CA MET A 104 -0.76 15.99 -15.27
C MET A 104 -0.14 16.65 -14.03
N ASN A 105 0.68 17.68 -14.22
CA ASN A 105 1.41 18.36 -13.13
C ASN A 105 0.50 18.96 -12.05
N PHE A 106 -0.78 19.16 -12.35
CA PHE A 106 -1.78 19.57 -11.36
C PHE A 106 -2.12 18.45 -10.35
N CYS A 107 -1.80 17.19 -10.66
CA CYS A 107 -2.06 16.05 -9.79
C CYS A 107 -0.86 15.77 -8.90
N ALA A 108 -1.06 15.85 -7.59
CA ALA A 108 -0.01 15.59 -6.61
C ALA A 108 0.59 14.16 -6.68
N ASN A 109 -0.16 13.20 -7.21
CA ASN A 109 0.28 11.81 -7.35
C ASN A 109 0.97 11.52 -8.69
N TYR A 110 0.81 12.39 -9.68
CA TYR A 110 1.20 12.08 -11.06
C TYR A 110 2.67 11.71 -11.20
N GLN A 111 3.57 12.50 -10.65
CA GLN A 111 5.01 12.24 -10.77
C GLN A 111 5.42 10.90 -10.14
N SER A 112 4.88 10.60 -8.96
CA SER A 112 5.15 9.34 -8.26
C SER A 112 4.64 8.13 -9.05
N LEU A 113 3.43 8.22 -9.57
CA LEU A 113 2.80 7.14 -10.33
C LEU A 113 3.42 6.98 -11.72
N ASN A 114 3.84 8.07 -12.36
CA ASN A 114 4.51 8.01 -13.65
C ASN A 114 5.88 7.32 -13.56
N ARG A 115 6.67 7.65 -12.53
CA ARG A 115 7.94 6.95 -12.26
C ARG A 115 7.73 5.44 -12.04
N LEU A 116 6.65 5.08 -11.36
CA LEU A 116 6.30 3.68 -11.16
C LEU A 116 5.92 3.00 -12.49
N SER A 117 5.18 3.69 -13.35
CA SER A 117 4.85 3.23 -14.70
C SER A 117 6.10 2.98 -15.55
N ASP A 118 7.04 3.94 -15.55
CA ASP A 118 8.28 3.82 -16.30
C ASP A 118 9.09 2.61 -15.85
N LYS A 119 9.20 2.40 -14.53
CA LYS A 119 9.86 1.23 -13.97
C LYS A 119 9.23 -0.09 -14.44
N PHE A 120 7.90 -0.18 -14.49
CA PHE A 120 7.23 -1.39 -14.99
C PHE A 120 7.42 -1.61 -16.48
N ARG A 121 7.55 -0.53 -17.25
CA ARG A 121 7.82 -0.60 -18.68
C ARG A 121 9.22 -1.15 -18.95
N GLU A 122 10.21 -0.63 -18.23
CA GLU A 122 11.60 -1.12 -18.30
C GLU A 122 11.72 -2.61 -17.92
N GLU A 123 11.01 -3.05 -16.87
CA GLU A 123 10.97 -4.46 -16.48
C GLU A 123 10.30 -5.36 -17.54
N SER A 124 9.37 -4.83 -18.33
CA SER A 124 8.69 -5.58 -19.39
C SER A 124 9.52 -5.68 -20.66
N ASP A 125 10.25 -4.61 -21.01
CA ASP A 125 11.08 -4.55 -22.21
C ASP A 125 12.43 -5.27 -22.04
N GLY A 126 12.89 -5.46 -20.81
CA GLY A 126 14.13 -6.17 -20.47
C GLY A 126 14.01 -7.70 -20.43
N ARG A 127 12.85 -8.25 -20.77
CA ARG A 127 12.60 -9.69 -20.92
C ARG A 127 12.38 -10.04 -22.38
#